data_ffed5ff4ae6962fd115854228ba57d87
#
_entry.id   ffed5ff4ae6962fd115854228ba57d87
#
_cell.length_a   1.000
_cell.length_b   1.000
_cell.length_c   1.000
_cell.angle_alpha   90.00
_cell.angle_beta   90.00
_cell.angle_gamma   90.00
#
_symmetry.space_group_name_H-M   'P 1'
#
loop_
_entity.id
_entity.type
_entity.pdbx_description
1 polymer ?
#
loop_
_entity_poly.entity_id
_entity_poly.type
_entity_poly.pdbx_seq_one_letter_code
_entity_poly.pdbx_strand_id
1 'polypeptide(L)'
;LHGVSLSEEQTKIAKKKKKEKNLDNANIIFEVKDFKDIKGKNLYSKLISIGQMEHSLNYKSYFKKIYDLLTENGIAVIHYIGSNTVPRPQNDFIQKYIFPYGHCPSLSDVIPAIEKSGLLLADVDIWRKHYFYSLVEWHKNFMNKKEKITKLMGEKFTRIYRIYLWGCAQSFLNDLQVMQLTLTKKIDTIPITK
;
A
#
# COMPACT_ATOMS: atom_id res chain seq x y z
N LEU A 1 -12.91 6.91 -12.44
CA LEU A 1 -12.09 6.38 -11.35
C LEU A 1 -12.97 5.59 -10.39
N HIS A 2 -12.50 4.41 -9.96
CA HIS A 2 -13.17 3.60 -8.96
C HIS A 2 -12.20 3.34 -7.81
N GLY A 3 -12.49 3.89 -6.63
CA GLY A 3 -11.71 3.70 -5.41
C GLY A 3 -12.44 2.80 -4.43
N VAL A 4 -11.77 1.79 -3.90
CA VAL A 4 -12.30 0.89 -2.88
C VAL A 4 -11.40 0.88 -1.65
N SER A 5 -11.99 0.79 -0.47
CA SER A 5 -11.30 0.64 0.81
C SER A 5 -12.21 -0.10 1.79
N LEU A 6 -11.64 -0.86 2.71
CA LEU A 6 -12.38 -1.43 3.84
C LEU A 6 -12.69 -0.38 4.93
N SER A 7 -12.03 0.77 4.89
CA SER A 7 -12.23 1.84 5.86
C SER A 7 -13.39 2.75 5.47
N GLU A 8 -14.45 2.74 6.28
CA GLU A 8 -15.60 3.66 6.15
C GLU A 8 -15.16 5.11 6.24
N GLU A 9 -14.27 5.44 7.18
CA GLU A 9 -13.78 6.81 7.39
C GLU A 9 -12.96 7.31 6.19
N GLN A 10 -12.08 6.48 5.61
CA GLN A 10 -11.35 6.85 4.40
C GLN A 10 -12.31 7.09 3.23
N THR A 11 -13.30 6.24 3.06
CA THR A 11 -14.31 6.36 2.00
C THR A 11 -15.16 7.61 2.19
N LYS A 12 -15.54 7.93 3.43
CA LYS A 12 -16.28 9.16 3.77
C LYS A 12 -15.46 10.42 3.45
N ILE A 13 -14.18 10.43 3.82
CA ILE A 13 -13.27 11.55 3.53
C ILE A 13 -13.08 11.70 2.01
N ALA A 14 -12.93 10.59 1.26
CA ALA A 14 -12.78 10.62 -0.19
C ALA A 14 -14.03 11.22 -0.87
N LYS A 15 -15.23 10.80 -0.45
CA LYS A 15 -16.50 11.36 -0.93
C LYS A 15 -16.64 12.86 -0.61
N LYS A 16 -16.24 13.27 0.60
CA LYS A 16 -16.22 14.70 1.00
C LYS A 16 -15.28 15.49 0.09
N LYS A 17 -14.04 15.03 -0.11
CA LYS A 17 -13.06 15.70 -0.98
C LYS A 17 -13.52 15.77 -2.44
N LYS A 18 -14.23 14.76 -2.93
CA LYS A 18 -14.84 14.80 -4.27
C LYS A 18 -15.77 16.00 -4.42
N LYS A 19 -16.67 16.22 -3.45
CA LYS A 19 -17.60 17.39 -3.42
C LYS A 19 -16.85 18.71 -3.29
N GLU A 20 -15.92 18.82 -2.35
CA GLU A 20 -15.11 20.04 -2.12
C GLU A 20 -14.34 20.49 -3.37
N LYS A 21 -13.98 19.55 -4.24
CA LYS A 21 -13.26 19.82 -5.50
C LYS A 21 -14.19 19.97 -6.71
N ASN A 22 -15.52 20.03 -6.50
CA ASN A 22 -16.53 20.15 -7.56
C ASN A 22 -16.39 19.06 -8.66
N LEU A 23 -16.07 17.83 -8.24
CA LEU A 23 -15.88 16.67 -9.14
C LEU A 23 -17.15 15.79 -9.22
N ASP A 24 -18.32 16.33 -8.88
CA ASP A 24 -19.57 15.55 -8.85
C ASP A 24 -19.98 15.06 -10.25
N ASN A 25 -19.68 15.83 -11.29
CA ASN A 25 -19.93 15.44 -12.68
C ASN A 25 -18.88 14.47 -13.25
N ALA A 26 -17.78 14.21 -12.53
CA ALA A 26 -16.79 13.26 -12.96
C ALA A 26 -17.22 11.82 -12.62
N ASN A 27 -16.89 10.87 -13.50
CA ASN A 27 -17.12 9.45 -13.22
C ASN A 27 -16.14 8.95 -12.15
N ILE A 28 -16.37 9.36 -10.89
CA ILE A 28 -15.55 9.00 -9.71
C ILE A 28 -16.48 8.33 -8.70
N ILE A 29 -16.19 7.08 -8.38
CA ILE A 29 -16.94 6.25 -7.43
C ILE A 29 -16.00 5.86 -6.28
N PHE A 30 -16.47 5.98 -5.03
CA PHE A 30 -15.79 5.47 -3.85
C PHE A 30 -16.71 4.54 -3.07
N GLU A 31 -16.25 3.32 -2.78
CA GLU A 31 -17.02 2.29 -2.08
C GLU A 31 -16.26 1.73 -0.87
N VAL A 32 -17.00 1.41 0.18
CA VAL A 32 -16.51 0.51 1.24
C VAL A 32 -16.66 -0.90 0.72
N LYS A 33 -15.54 -1.49 0.27
CA LYS A 33 -15.55 -2.80 -0.38
C LYS A 33 -14.16 -3.44 -0.32
N ASP A 34 -14.09 -4.75 -0.12
CA ASP A 34 -12.87 -5.49 -0.39
C ASP A 34 -12.64 -5.53 -1.92
N PHE A 35 -11.41 -5.26 -2.35
CA PHE A 35 -11.07 -5.30 -3.78
C PHE A 35 -11.30 -6.71 -4.38
N LYS A 36 -11.25 -7.76 -3.57
CA LYS A 36 -11.56 -9.14 -3.98
C LYS A 36 -12.99 -9.30 -4.46
N ASP A 37 -13.91 -8.48 -3.93
CA ASP A 37 -15.33 -8.54 -4.26
C ASP A 37 -15.72 -7.73 -5.50
N ILE A 38 -14.79 -7.04 -6.14
CA ILE A 38 -15.03 -6.38 -7.42
C ILE A 38 -15.30 -7.47 -8.46
N LYS A 39 -16.51 -7.50 -9.01
CA LYS A 39 -16.92 -8.49 -10.01
C LYS A 39 -16.59 -8.00 -11.42
N GLY A 40 -16.30 -8.95 -12.32
CA GLY A 40 -16.00 -8.68 -13.73
C GLY A 40 -14.53 -8.90 -14.08
N LYS A 41 -14.23 -8.76 -15.37
CA LYS A 41 -12.89 -8.88 -15.96
C LYS A 41 -12.64 -7.73 -16.93
N ASN A 42 -11.36 -7.41 -17.15
CA ASN A 42 -10.95 -6.37 -18.12
C ASN A 42 -11.64 -5.02 -17.90
N LEU A 43 -11.78 -4.59 -16.64
CA LEU A 43 -12.52 -3.37 -16.28
C LEU A 43 -11.66 -2.11 -16.29
N TYR A 44 -10.37 -2.24 -15.96
CA TYR A 44 -9.50 -1.09 -15.69
C TYR A 44 -8.27 -1.09 -16.59
N SER A 45 -8.07 0.01 -17.28
CA SER A 45 -6.81 0.25 -18.03
C SER A 45 -5.64 0.64 -17.13
N LYS A 46 -5.94 1.17 -15.94
CA LYS A 46 -4.93 1.50 -14.92
C LYS A 46 -5.44 1.07 -13.55
N LEU A 47 -4.58 0.41 -12.80
CA LEU A 47 -4.83 -0.04 -11.43
C LEU A 47 -3.69 0.43 -10.53
N ILE A 48 -4.03 1.03 -9.39
CA ILE A 48 -3.05 1.46 -8.39
C ILE A 48 -3.45 0.86 -7.04
N SER A 49 -2.51 0.19 -6.38
CA SER A 49 -2.66 -0.31 -5.01
C SER A 49 -1.51 0.22 -4.16
N ILE A 50 -1.83 0.90 -3.06
CA ILE A 50 -0.86 1.53 -2.17
C ILE A 50 -1.09 1.06 -0.74
N GLY A 51 -0.08 0.39 -0.14
CA GLY A 51 -0.11 -0.05 1.26
C GLY A 51 -1.24 -1.02 1.57
N GLN A 52 -1.59 -1.89 0.62
CA GLN A 52 -2.70 -2.85 0.78
C GLN A 52 -2.21 -4.29 0.67
N MET A 53 -1.19 -4.55 -0.13
CA MET A 53 -0.67 -5.89 -0.36
C MET A 53 -0.09 -6.50 0.93
N GLU A 54 0.45 -5.70 1.83
CA GLU A 54 0.98 -6.09 3.14
C GLU A 54 -0.07 -6.74 4.05
N HIS A 55 -1.35 -6.51 3.76
CA HIS A 55 -2.48 -7.11 4.48
C HIS A 55 -3.07 -8.32 3.74
N SER A 56 -2.51 -8.71 2.61
CA SER A 56 -2.96 -9.88 1.85
C SER A 56 -2.17 -11.13 2.28
N LEU A 57 -2.86 -12.10 2.86
CA LEU A 57 -2.26 -13.38 3.24
C LEU A 57 -2.03 -14.32 2.05
N ASN A 58 -2.58 -14.01 0.88
CA ASN A 58 -2.52 -14.88 -0.30
C ASN A 58 -2.18 -14.06 -1.55
N TYR A 59 -0.87 -13.93 -1.82
CA TYR A 59 -0.37 -13.18 -2.98
C TYR A 59 -0.82 -13.79 -4.31
N LYS A 60 -0.98 -15.13 -4.41
CA LYS A 60 -1.46 -15.78 -5.61
C LYS A 60 -2.87 -15.29 -5.99
N SER A 61 -3.79 -15.28 -5.05
CA SER A 61 -5.16 -14.78 -5.29
C SER A 61 -5.19 -13.27 -5.53
N TYR A 62 -4.32 -12.53 -4.85
CA TYR A 62 -4.17 -11.09 -5.01
C TYR A 62 -3.77 -10.71 -6.44
N PHE A 63 -2.68 -11.27 -6.96
CA PHE A 63 -2.22 -10.97 -8.32
C PHE A 63 -3.14 -11.55 -9.40
N LYS A 64 -3.75 -12.72 -9.15
CA LYS A 64 -4.77 -13.25 -10.05
C LYS A 64 -5.97 -12.32 -10.18
N LYS A 65 -6.40 -11.70 -9.09
CA LYS A 65 -7.47 -10.71 -9.10
C LYS A 65 -7.08 -9.46 -9.89
N ILE A 66 -5.86 -8.95 -9.72
CA ILE A 66 -5.32 -7.83 -10.50
C ILE A 66 -5.32 -8.19 -12.00
N TYR A 67 -4.82 -9.38 -12.36
CA TYR A 67 -4.84 -9.86 -13.73
C TYR A 67 -6.25 -9.85 -14.32
N ASP A 68 -7.23 -10.40 -13.59
CA ASP A 68 -8.61 -10.48 -14.08
C ASP A 68 -9.24 -9.09 -14.25
N LEU A 69 -8.96 -8.14 -13.36
CA LEU A 69 -9.50 -6.79 -13.43
C LEU A 69 -8.85 -5.89 -14.48
N LEU A 70 -7.59 -6.14 -14.80
CA LEU A 70 -6.81 -5.32 -15.73
C LEU A 70 -7.21 -5.65 -17.18
N THR A 71 -7.37 -4.61 -18.03
CA THR A 71 -7.54 -4.80 -19.48
C THR A 71 -6.26 -5.35 -20.12
N GLU A 72 -6.34 -5.84 -21.36
CA GLU A 72 -5.20 -6.44 -22.07
C GLU A 72 -3.97 -5.51 -22.17
N ASN A 73 -4.21 -4.22 -22.43
CA ASN A 73 -3.16 -3.20 -22.48
C ASN A 73 -3.12 -2.36 -21.19
N GLY A 74 -3.58 -2.93 -20.08
CA GLY A 74 -3.63 -2.25 -18.80
C GLY A 74 -2.29 -2.30 -18.05
N ILE A 75 -2.09 -1.31 -17.18
CA ILE A 75 -0.93 -1.18 -16.31
C ILE A 75 -1.39 -1.18 -14.86
N ALA A 76 -0.77 -2.00 -14.02
CA ALA A 76 -0.96 -1.97 -12.58
C ALA A 76 0.31 -1.49 -11.88
N VAL A 77 0.16 -0.61 -10.89
CA VAL A 77 1.23 -0.18 -9.99
C VAL A 77 0.90 -0.64 -8.58
N ILE A 78 1.79 -1.42 -7.99
CA ILE A 78 1.64 -1.97 -6.65
C ILE A 78 2.75 -1.40 -5.76
N HIS A 79 2.38 -0.54 -4.85
CA HIS A 79 3.28 0.09 -3.90
C HIS A 79 3.08 -0.53 -2.51
N TYR A 80 4.14 -1.02 -1.90
CA TYR A 80 4.09 -1.69 -0.61
C TYR A 80 5.40 -1.55 0.19
N ILE A 81 5.31 -1.76 1.49
CA ILE A 81 6.49 -1.89 2.36
C ILE A 81 6.91 -3.35 2.36
N GLY A 82 8.15 -3.60 1.96
CA GLY A 82 8.72 -4.93 1.90
C GLY A 82 10.06 -5.04 2.62
N SER A 83 10.55 -6.26 2.69
CA SER A 83 11.87 -6.59 3.24
C SER A 83 12.88 -6.86 2.13
N ASN A 84 14.12 -6.41 2.35
CA ASN A 84 15.26 -6.70 1.47
C ASN A 84 16.00 -8.00 1.88
N THR A 85 15.47 -8.72 2.84
CA THR A 85 16.04 -9.97 3.35
C THR A 85 15.07 -11.13 3.13
N VAL A 86 15.46 -12.33 3.55
CA VAL A 86 14.56 -13.48 3.57
C VAL A 86 13.28 -13.15 4.35
N PRO A 87 12.14 -13.71 3.93
CA PRO A 87 10.87 -13.51 4.62
C PRO A 87 10.97 -13.85 6.10
N ARG A 88 10.42 -12.98 6.93
CA ARG A 88 10.36 -13.20 8.38
C ARG A 88 9.05 -12.66 8.96
N PRO A 89 8.61 -13.20 10.09
CA PRO A 89 7.44 -12.65 10.78
C PRO A 89 7.63 -11.18 11.11
N GLN A 90 6.56 -10.42 11.05
CA GLN A 90 6.56 -9.04 11.50
C GLN A 90 6.77 -8.98 13.02
N ASN A 91 7.40 -7.91 13.49
CA ASN A 91 7.64 -7.67 14.91
C ASN A 91 6.34 -7.64 15.72
N ASP A 92 6.32 -8.34 16.87
CA ASP A 92 5.14 -8.49 17.73
C ASP A 92 4.55 -7.16 18.20
N PHE A 93 5.39 -6.15 18.46
CA PHE A 93 4.93 -4.82 18.82
C PHE A 93 4.12 -4.18 17.70
N ILE A 94 4.59 -4.29 16.47
CA ILE A 94 3.89 -3.75 15.28
C ILE A 94 2.60 -4.52 15.05
N GLN A 95 2.61 -5.84 15.12
CA GLN A 95 1.40 -6.67 14.98
C GLN A 95 0.36 -6.35 16.04
N LYS A 96 0.78 -6.18 17.30
CA LYS A 96 -0.15 -5.97 18.41
C LYS A 96 -0.77 -4.59 18.44
N TYR A 97 -0.01 -3.54 18.06
CA TYR A 97 -0.40 -2.17 18.35
C TYR A 97 -0.63 -1.29 17.11
N ILE A 98 -0.12 -1.67 15.95
CA ILE A 98 -0.11 -0.79 14.76
C ILE A 98 -0.81 -1.45 13.58
N PHE A 99 -0.31 -2.58 13.10
CA PHE A 99 -0.80 -3.28 11.92
C PHE A 99 -1.09 -4.76 12.22
N PRO A 100 -2.22 -5.08 12.84
CA PRO A 100 -2.62 -6.47 13.06
C PRO A 100 -2.66 -7.22 11.72
N TYR A 101 -2.08 -8.41 11.69
CA TYR A 101 -1.99 -9.29 10.50
C TYR A 101 -1.19 -8.72 9.32
N GLY A 102 -0.46 -7.62 9.51
CA GLY A 102 0.43 -7.08 8.48
C GLY A 102 1.66 -7.95 8.26
N HIS A 103 2.20 -7.92 7.05
CA HIS A 103 3.43 -8.58 6.64
C HIS A 103 4.35 -7.60 5.93
N CYS A 104 5.65 -7.91 5.92
CA CYS A 104 6.64 -7.20 5.10
C CYS A 104 7.21 -8.21 4.09
N PRO A 105 6.51 -8.47 2.97
CA PRO A 105 6.95 -9.47 2.01
C PRO A 105 8.27 -9.07 1.34
N SER A 106 9.07 -10.06 1.00
CA SER A 106 10.23 -9.87 0.13
C SER A 106 9.85 -10.09 -1.34
N LEU A 107 10.72 -9.73 -2.28
CA LEU A 107 10.50 -10.02 -3.70
C LEU A 107 10.42 -11.52 -3.95
N SER A 108 11.11 -12.35 -3.18
CA SER A 108 11.04 -13.83 -3.29
C SER A 108 9.67 -14.40 -2.94
N ASP A 109 8.86 -13.70 -2.11
CA ASP A 109 7.47 -14.10 -1.87
C ASP A 109 6.54 -13.68 -3.00
N VAL A 110 6.82 -12.53 -3.60
CA VAL A 110 5.89 -11.80 -4.47
C VAL A 110 6.06 -12.24 -5.93
N ILE A 111 7.30 -12.34 -6.42
CA ILE A 111 7.59 -12.65 -7.83
C ILE A 111 6.95 -13.96 -8.29
N PRO A 112 7.06 -15.11 -7.56
CA PRO A 112 6.43 -16.34 -7.99
C PRO A 112 4.89 -16.26 -8.09
N ALA A 113 4.27 -15.37 -7.31
CA ALA A 113 2.84 -15.17 -7.37
C ALA A 113 2.43 -14.29 -8.57
N ILE A 114 3.26 -13.32 -8.94
CA ILE A 114 3.09 -12.51 -10.16
C ILE A 114 3.16 -13.40 -11.39
N GLU A 115 4.22 -14.21 -11.54
CA GLU A 115 4.43 -15.12 -12.67
C GLU A 115 3.26 -16.11 -12.82
N LYS A 116 2.84 -16.75 -11.71
CA LYS A 116 1.70 -17.69 -11.71
C LYS A 116 0.37 -17.02 -12.03
N SER A 117 0.23 -15.72 -11.89
CA SER A 117 -0.99 -14.99 -12.24
C SER A 117 -1.14 -14.73 -13.74
N GLY A 118 -0.04 -14.79 -14.49
CA GLY A 118 0.08 -14.41 -15.90
C GLY A 118 0.41 -12.93 -16.10
N LEU A 119 0.68 -12.16 -15.03
CA LEU A 119 1.19 -10.79 -15.12
C LEU A 119 2.69 -10.80 -15.44
N LEU A 120 3.14 -9.80 -16.18
CA LEU A 120 4.54 -9.52 -16.46
C LEU A 120 5.04 -8.42 -15.54
N LEU A 121 6.18 -8.64 -14.89
CA LEU A 121 6.87 -7.64 -14.12
C LEU A 121 7.68 -6.75 -15.08
N ALA A 122 7.22 -5.53 -15.30
CA ALA A 122 7.83 -4.61 -16.25
C ALA A 122 8.88 -3.70 -15.60
N ASP A 123 8.71 -3.37 -14.32
CA ASP A 123 9.64 -2.51 -13.60
C ASP A 123 9.54 -2.70 -12.08
N VAL A 124 10.68 -2.45 -11.38
CA VAL A 124 10.77 -2.49 -9.92
C VAL A 124 11.55 -1.27 -9.45
N ASP A 125 10.87 -0.36 -8.76
CA ASP A 125 11.50 0.72 -8.01
C ASP A 125 11.67 0.33 -6.55
N ILE A 126 12.85 0.57 -5.99
CA ILE A 126 13.16 0.28 -4.59
C ILE A 126 13.61 1.55 -3.89
N TRP A 127 12.79 2.05 -2.99
CA TRP A 127 13.02 3.27 -2.23
C TRP A 127 13.43 2.94 -0.80
N ARG A 128 14.73 2.96 -0.56
CA ARG A 128 15.32 2.56 0.73
C ARG A 128 15.18 3.67 1.77
N LYS A 129 16.09 4.64 1.74
CA LYS A 129 16.17 5.71 2.75
C LYS A 129 15.09 6.80 2.63
N HIS A 130 14.36 6.84 1.53
CA HIS A 130 13.33 7.87 1.33
C HIS A 130 12.28 7.85 2.44
N TYR A 131 11.83 6.65 2.82
CA TYR A 131 10.82 6.52 3.85
C TYR A 131 11.38 6.77 5.26
N PHE A 132 12.68 6.53 5.49
CA PHE A 132 13.36 6.96 6.73
C PHE A 132 13.18 8.46 6.94
N TYR A 133 13.48 9.29 5.95
CA TYR A 133 13.32 10.74 6.07
C TYR A 133 11.89 11.16 6.33
N SER A 134 10.93 10.52 5.67
CA SER A 134 9.50 10.77 5.91
C SER A 134 9.10 10.45 7.36
N LEU A 135 9.55 9.32 7.89
CA LEU A 135 9.27 8.90 9.28
C LEU A 135 9.94 9.82 10.31
N VAL A 136 11.14 10.31 10.03
CA VAL A 136 11.83 11.29 10.88
C VAL A 136 11.01 12.59 10.95
N GLU A 137 10.53 13.11 9.82
CA GLU A 137 9.68 14.31 9.80
C GLU A 137 8.31 14.06 10.47
N TRP A 138 7.72 12.88 10.28
CA TRP A 138 6.49 12.52 11.01
C TRP A 138 6.70 12.45 12.50
N HIS A 139 7.82 11.86 12.96
CA HIS A 139 8.18 11.83 14.38
C HIS A 139 8.35 13.24 14.95
N LYS A 140 9.07 14.11 14.26
CA LYS A 140 9.25 15.51 14.64
C LYS A 140 7.91 16.24 14.75
N ASN A 141 7.06 16.13 13.74
CA ASN A 141 5.72 16.73 13.73
C ASN A 141 4.82 16.19 14.84
N PHE A 142 4.93 14.90 15.14
CA PHE A 142 4.22 14.25 16.24
C PHE A 142 4.70 14.81 17.59
N MET A 143 6.01 14.93 17.80
CA MET A 143 6.57 15.46 19.03
C MET A 143 6.20 16.93 19.27
N ASN A 144 6.18 17.76 18.22
CA ASN A 144 5.74 19.16 18.29
C ASN A 144 4.27 19.30 18.71
N LYS A 145 3.46 18.25 18.53
CA LYS A 145 2.03 18.25 18.91
C LYS A 145 1.74 17.28 20.05
N LYS A 146 2.76 16.78 20.75
CA LYS A 146 2.64 15.72 21.76
C LYS A 146 1.57 16.00 22.81
N GLU A 147 1.57 17.19 23.42
CA GLU A 147 0.60 17.55 24.45
C GLU A 147 -0.85 17.49 23.94
N LYS A 148 -1.10 18.04 22.76
CA LYS A 148 -2.42 18.00 22.13
C LYS A 148 -2.84 16.57 21.82
N ILE A 149 -1.93 15.74 21.31
CA ILE A 149 -2.21 14.33 21.00
C ILE A 149 -2.47 13.55 22.29
N THR A 150 -1.67 13.79 23.33
CA THR A 150 -1.87 13.14 24.63
C THR A 150 -3.24 13.47 25.25
N LYS A 151 -3.68 14.72 25.14
CA LYS A 151 -5.04 15.11 25.59
C LYS A 151 -6.15 14.41 24.81
N LEU A 152 -5.94 14.15 23.52
CA LEU A 152 -6.96 13.51 22.65
C LEU A 152 -6.96 11.97 22.75
N MET A 153 -5.79 11.35 22.80
CA MET A 153 -5.62 9.92 22.62
C MET A 153 -5.07 9.19 23.85
N GLY A 154 -4.64 9.93 24.85
CA GLY A 154 -4.08 9.42 26.10
C GLY A 154 -2.58 9.11 26.03
N GLU A 155 -1.96 8.98 27.21
CA GLU A 155 -0.52 8.74 27.38
C GLU A 155 -0.05 7.42 26.73
N LYS A 156 -0.84 6.36 26.86
CA LYS A 156 -0.50 5.05 26.31
C LYS A 156 -0.34 5.11 24.79
N PHE A 157 -1.31 5.72 24.09
CA PHE A 157 -1.26 5.89 22.64
C PHE A 157 -0.03 6.72 22.25
N THR A 158 0.18 7.85 22.90
CA THR A 158 1.28 8.77 22.62
C THR A 158 2.64 8.07 22.72
N ARG A 159 2.83 7.24 23.74
CA ARG A 159 4.06 6.46 23.93
C ARG A 159 4.24 5.40 22.85
N ILE A 160 3.19 4.63 22.55
CA ILE A 160 3.19 3.57 21.53
C ILE A 160 3.53 4.18 20.17
N TYR A 161 2.85 5.26 19.78
CA TYR A 161 2.99 5.86 18.46
C TYR A 161 4.36 6.52 18.27
N ARG A 162 4.93 7.11 19.32
CA ARG A 162 6.30 7.62 19.31
C ARG A 162 7.32 6.52 19.07
N ILE A 163 7.18 5.37 19.79
CA ILE A 163 8.06 4.22 19.62
C ILE A 163 7.95 3.66 18.20
N TYR A 164 6.71 3.54 17.69
CA TYR A 164 6.43 3.10 16.33
C TYR A 164 7.16 3.96 15.29
N LEU A 165 6.97 5.28 15.31
CA LEU A 165 7.55 6.16 14.30
C LEU A 165 9.09 6.08 14.28
N TRP A 166 9.71 6.10 15.46
CA TRP A 166 11.17 6.04 15.56
C TRP A 166 11.72 4.64 15.24
N GLY A 167 11.10 3.58 15.75
CA GLY A 167 11.50 2.21 15.48
C GLY A 167 11.38 1.85 13.99
N CYS A 168 10.29 2.25 13.34
CA CYS A 168 10.14 2.08 11.89
C CYS A 168 11.19 2.87 11.11
N ALA A 169 11.49 4.12 11.50
CA ALA A 169 12.55 4.88 10.85
C ALA A 169 13.88 4.10 10.88
N GLN A 170 14.26 3.53 12.03
CA GLN A 170 15.48 2.72 12.12
C GLN A 170 15.41 1.45 11.25
N SER A 171 14.26 0.82 11.14
CA SER A 171 14.08 -0.37 10.28
C SER A 171 14.31 -0.06 8.79
N PHE A 172 13.96 1.14 8.33
CA PHE A 172 14.26 1.60 6.95
C PHE A 172 15.74 1.96 6.69
N LEU A 173 16.56 2.02 7.70
CA LEU A 173 18.02 2.06 7.53
C LEU A 173 18.65 0.67 7.37
N ASN A 174 17.94 -0.38 7.74
CA ASN A 174 18.42 -1.75 7.74
C ASN A 174 17.80 -2.56 6.59
N ASP A 175 16.64 -3.13 6.79
CA ASP A 175 16.07 -4.16 5.92
C ASP A 175 14.71 -3.81 5.32
N LEU A 176 13.98 -2.84 5.86
CA LEU A 176 12.74 -2.39 5.26
C LEU A 176 12.99 -1.39 4.13
N GLN A 177 12.14 -1.48 3.14
CA GLN A 177 12.13 -0.56 2.00
C GLN A 177 10.72 -0.45 1.41
N VAL A 178 10.47 0.63 0.71
CA VAL A 178 9.28 0.75 -0.12
C VAL A 178 9.60 0.18 -1.48
N MET A 179 8.74 -0.71 -1.95
CA MET A 179 8.82 -1.31 -3.27
C MET A 179 7.64 -0.83 -4.11
N GLN A 180 7.90 -0.53 -5.37
CA GLN A 180 6.88 -0.21 -6.35
C GLN A 180 7.07 -1.09 -7.56
N LEU A 181 6.09 -1.95 -7.83
CA LEU A 181 6.11 -2.87 -8.97
C LEU A 181 5.19 -2.34 -10.05
N THR A 182 5.67 -2.29 -11.28
CA THR A 182 4.86 -2.00 -12.45
C THR A 182 4.60 -3.31 -13.20
N LEU A 183 3.32 -3.63 -13.36
CA LEU A 183 2.85 -4.91 -13.92
C LEU A 183 1.99 -4.68 -15.15
N THR A 184 2.10 -5.58 -16.12
CA THR A 184 1.28 -5.58 -17.34
C THR A 184 0.85 -6.99 -17.71
N LYS A 185 -0.03 -7.14 -18.74
CA LYS A 185 -0.34 -8.42 -19.37
C LYS A 185 0.47 -8.67 -20.63
N LYS A 186 0.95 -7.62 -21.29
CA LYS A 186 1.68 -7.71 -22.57
C LYS A 186 3.01 -6.96 -22.49
N ILE A 187 4.02 -7.48 -23.15
CA ILE A 187 5.37 -6.94 -23.12
C ILE A 187 5.45 -5.53 -23.72
N ASP A 188 4.66 -5.26 -24.76
CA ASP A 188 4.68 -3.99 -25.48
C ASP A 188 3.78 -2.89 -24.89
N THR A 189 3.21 -3.14 -23.71
CA THR A 189 2.29 -2.18 -23.07
C THR A 189 3.03 -0.96 -22.52
N ILE A 190 4.28 -1.12 -22.09
CA ILE A 190 5.10 -0.05 -21.51
C ILE A 190 6.16 0.36 -22.54
N PRO A 191 6.27 1.65 -22.85
CA PRO A 191 7.36 2.17 -23.69
C PRO A 191 8.72 1.82 -23.10
N ILE A 192 9.69 1.53 -23.96
CA ILE A 192 11.11 1.29 -23.58
C ILE A 192 11.74 2.64 -23.19
N THR A 193 11.26 3.23 -22.10
CA THR A 193 11.77 4.51 -21.62
C THR A 193 12.12 4.41 -20.15
N LYS A 194 13.34 4.03 -19.91
CA LYS A 194 14.15 4.47 -18.76
C LYS A 194 15.55 4.76 -19.24
#